data_1c11b7e5427c11532e0fa9b470e3f64d
#
_entry.id   1c11b7e5427c11532e0fa9b470e3f64d
#
_cell.length_a   1.000
_cell.length_b   1.000
_cell.length_c   1.000
_cell.angle_alpha   90.00
_cell.angle_beta   90.00
_cell.angle_gamma   90.00
#
_symmetry.space_group_name_H-M   'P 1'
#
loop_
_entity.id
_entity.type
_entity.pdbx_description
1 polymer ?
#
loop_
_entity_poly.entity_id
_entity_poly.type
_entity_poly.pdbx_seq_one_letter_code
_entity_poly.pdbx_strand_id
1 'polypeptide(L)'
;LDLPEIKPEIAAVRDAANRIRQELAKVIVGQKDVIDQILVALLCEGHVLLEGVPGIAKTLIARAIALVISADFARIQFTPDLMPSDIVGTNVFDLSTGKFNLRKGPIFTGLLLADEINRTPPKTQAALLEAMQERCVTIDGESHALDPIFTVLATQNPIEYEGTYPLPEAQLDRFMLKIVVPYPAYETEVEVLSRYNSGFRSVRLDEAGVRSAISKDELLELRRAVSGVLVEQPVIEYIAKIVRRTRENRSLILGASPRASIWLLLGSKAVAAMNGREFVIPDDVKLLAAPVLRHRLILRPEAEIEGITPDRVVESTLAEVEVPRQ
;
A
#
# COMPACT_ATOMS: atom_id res chain seq x y z
N LEU A 1 -15.01 -30.35 -20.94
CA LEU A 1 -15.05 -29.97 -19.52
C LEU A 1 -15.38 -28.48 -19.49
N ASP A 2 -16.64 -28.15 -19.21
CA ASP A 2 -17.04 -26.78 -18.96
C ASP A 2 -16.29 -26.32 -17.69
N LEU A 3 -15.47 -25.30 -17.82
CA LEU A 3 -14.87 -24.65 -16.67
C LEU A 3 -16.02 -24.08 -15.81
N PRO A 4 -16.01 -24.26 -14.49
CA PRO A 4 -17.05 -23.71 -13.63
C PRO A 4 -17.16 -22.20 -13.89
N GLU A 5 -18.39 -21.71 -14.11
CA GLU A 5 -18.64 -20.28 -14.26
C GLU A 5 -18.15 -19.55 -13.00
N ILE A 6 -17.26 -18.60 -13.22
CA ILE A 6 -16.73 -17.74 -12.13
C ILE A 6 -17.90 -16.92 -11.57
N LYS A 7 -18.03 -16.84 -10.25
CA LYS A 7 -19.06 -15.98 -9.62
C LYS A 7 -18.98 -14.56 -10.15
N PRO A 8 -20.13 -13.94 -10.49
CA PRO A 8 -20.15 -12.59 -11.06
C PRO A 8 -19.37 -11.55 -10.25
N GLU A 9 -19.42 -11.65 -8.91
CA GLU A 9 -18.72 -10.73 -8.02
C GLU A 9 -17.20 -10.84 -8.15
N ILE A 10 -16.68 -12.06 -8.33
CA ILE A 10 -15.23 -12.29 -8.52
C ILE A 10 -14.80 -11.89 -9.93
N ALA A 11 -15.64 -12.18 -10.94
CA ALA A 11 -15.40 -11.68 -12.29
C ALA A 11 -15.33 -10.15 -12.32
N ALA A 12 -16.19 -9.45 -11.56
CA ALA A 12 -16.17 -8.00 -11.43
C ALA A 12 -14.86 -7.48 -10.86
N VAL A 13 -14.27 -8.15 -9.84
CA VAL A 13 -12.96 -7.78 -9.27
C VAL A 13 -11.85 -7.90 -10.32
N ARG A 14 -11.79 -9.02 -11.03
CA ARG A 14 -10.82 -9.25 -12.11
C ARG A 14 -10.94 -8.18 -13.21
N ASP A 15 -12.15 -7.92 -13.66
CA ASP A 15 -12.42 -7.01 -14.76
C ASP A 15 -12.12 -5.54 -14.36
N ALA A 16 -12.46 -5.15 -13.12
CA ALA A 16 -12.11 -3.86 -12.57
C ALA A 16 -10.57 -3.69 -12.46
N ALA A 17 -9.86 -4.70 -11.94
CA ALA A 17 -8.40 -4.67 -11.88
C ALA A 17 -7.78 -4.51 -13.26
N ASN A 18 -8.33 -5.19 -14.28
CA ASN A 18 -7.84 -5.06 -15.65
C ASN A 18 -8.14 -3.68 -16.26
N ARG A 19 -9.33 -3.10 -16.03
CA ARG A 19 -9.65 -1.71 -16.44
C ARG A 19 -8.67 -0.72 -15.81
N ILE A 20 -8.41 -0.84 -14.51
CA ILE A 20 -7.46 0.02 -13.80
C ILE A 20 -6.04 -0.11 -14.40
N ARG A 21 -5.55 -1.33 -14.62
CA ARG A 21 -4.23 -1.57 -15.23
C ARG A 21 -4.14 -0.94 -16.62
N GLN A 22 -5.17 -1.05 -17.44
CA GLN A 22 -5.22 -0.47 -18.79
C GLN A 22 -5.14 1.06 -18.74
N GLU A 23 -5.89 1.70 -17.85
CA GLU A 23 -5.84 3.15 -17.70
C GLU A 23 -4.47 3.62 -17.18
N LEU A 24 -3.91 2.94 -16.18
CA LEU A 24 -2.61 3.28 -15.62
C LEU A 24 -1.46 3.08 -16.63
N ALA A 25 -1.54 2.08 -17.50
CA ALA A 25 -0.54 1.82 -18.54
C ALA A 25 -0.38 2.97 -19.55
N LYS A 26 -1.36 3.87 -19.68
CA LYS A 26 -1.26 5.07 -20.50
C LYS A 26 -0.17 6.04 -20.01
N VAL A 27 0.10 6.05 -18.71
CA VAL A 27 0.99 7.04 -18.07
C VAL A 27 2.12 6.41 -17.25
N ILE A 28 1.97 5.16 -16.81
CA ILE A 28 2.98 4.43 -16.04
C ILE A 28 3.54 3.31 -16.91
N VAL A 29 4.86 3.31 -17.08
CA VAL A 29 5.57 2.32 -17.88
C VAL A 29 6.32 1.37 -16.95
N GLY A 30 6.19 0.06 -17.17
CA GLY A 30 7.08 -0.97 -16.60
C GLY A 30 6.92 -1.30 -15.13
N GLN A 31 5.97 -0.69 -14.39
CA GLN A 31 5.79 -0.90 -12.93
C GLN A 31 4.55 -1.73 -12.57
N LYS A 32 4.31 -2.80 -13.35
CA LYS A 32 3.11 -3.63 -13.19
C LYS A 32 2.98 -4.21 -11.77
N ASP A 33 4.07 -4.77 -11.24
CA ASP A 33 4.06 -5.41 -9.93
C ASP A 33 3.78 -4.41 -8.79
N VAL A 34 4.31 -3.18 -8.91
CA VAL A 34 4.03 -2.08 -7.97
C VAL A 34 2.54 -1.72 -8.00
N ILE A 35 1.96 -1.59 -9.20
CA ILE A 35 0.54 -1.31 -9.39
C ILE A 35 -0.31 -2.43 -8.79
N ASP A 36 0.00 -3.68 -9.08
CA ASP A 36 -0.76 -4.84 -8.60
C ASP A 36 -0.74 -4.93 -7.07
N GLN A 37 0.42 -4.70 -6.44
CA GLN A 37 0.52 -4.66 -4.98
C GLN A 37 -0.29 -3.49 -4.38
N ILE A 38 -0.31 -2.32 -5.00
CA ILE A 38 -1.15 -1.21 -4.53
C ILE A 38 -2.63 -1.55 -4.68
N LEU A 39 -3.04 -2.20 -5.78
CA LEU A 39 -4.42 -2.67 -5.96
C LEU A 39 -4.83 -3.68 -4.89
N VAL A 40 -3.95 -4.61 -4.54
CA VAL A 40 -4.17 -5.54 -3.40
C VAL A 40 -4.42 -4.76 -2.12
N ALA A 41 -3.59 -3.75 -1.82
CA ALA A 41 -3.76 -2.94 -0.61
C ALA A 41 -5.09 -2.16 -0.63
N LEU A 42 -5.48 -1.57 -1.77
CA LEU A 42 -6.75 -0.85 -1.93
C LEU A 42 -7.96 -1.76 -1.69
N LEU A 43 -7.92 -2.98 -2.22
CA LEU A 43 -8.98 -3.99 -2.06
C LEU A 43 -9.07 -4.54 -0.63
N CYS A 44 -7.96 -4.51 0.12
CA CYS A 44 -7.88 -4.99 1.51
C CYS A 44 -7.97 -3.86 2.56
N GLU A 45 -8.32 -2.64 2.17
CA GLU A 45 -8.30 -1.46 3.06
C GLU A 45 -6.94 -1.21 3.72
N GLY A 46 -5.87 -1.68 3.10
CA GLY A 46 -4.52 -1.56 3.60
C GLY A 46 -3.85 -0.24 3.21
N HIS A 47 -2.83 0.12 3.96
CA HIS A 47 -1.95 1.25 3.66
C HIS A 47 -0.59 0.73 3.16
N VAL A 48 0.09 1.52 2.35
CA VAL A 48 1.31 1.09 1.65
C VAL A 48 2.47 2.02 1.99
N LEU A 49 3.63 1.43 2.25
CA LEU A 49 4.90 2.12 2.31
C LEU A 49 5.67 1.86 1.00
N LEU A 50 5.89 2.91 0.20
CA LEU A 50 6.67 2.87 -1.03
C LEU A 50 8.11 3.24 -0.72
N GLU A 51 9.02 2.31 -0.87
CA GLU A 51 10.46 2.56 -0.72
C GLU A 51 11.14 2.59 -2.08
N GLY A 52 11.92 3.59 -2.31
CA GLY A 52 12.69 3.74 -3.56
C GLY A 52 13.31 5.11 -3.68
N VAL A 53 14.27 5.23 -4.58
CA VAL A 53 15.01 6.47 -4.81
C VAL A 53 14.10 7.61 -5.29
N PRO A 54 14.52 8.87 -5.17
CA PRO A 54 13.82 10.00 -5.77
C PRO A 54 13.71 9.85 -7.30
N GLY A 55 12.62 10.39 -7.88
CA GLY A 55 12.47 10.45 -9.34
C GLY A 55 11.86 9.22 -10.02
N ILE A 56 11.56 8.13 -9.32
CA ILE A 56 10.95 6.92 -9.88
C ILE A 56 9.41 6.98 -9.98
N ALA A 57 8.86 8.17 -10.17
CA ALA A 57 7.43 8.42 -10.43
C ALA A 57 6.43 8.05 -9.31
N LYS A 58 6.85 7.92 -8.02
CA LYS A 58 5.95 7.60 -6.88
C LYS A 58 4.73 8.53 -6.81
N THR A 59 4.94 9.83 -6.98
CA THR A 59 3.85 10.83 -6.98
C THR A 59 2.92 10.67 -8.19
N LEU A 60 3.46 10.33 -9.36
CA LEU A 60 2.66 10.07 -10.57
C LEU A 60 1.77 8.85 -10.36
N ILE A 61 2.31 7.76 -9.80
CA ILE A 61 1.56 6.54 -9.49
C ILE A 61 0.38 6.87 -8.57
N ALA A 62 0.64 7.57 -7.46
CA ALA A 62 -0.42 7.90 -6.49
C ALA A 62 -1.53 8.75 -7.12
N ARG A 63 -1.17 9.79 -7.89
CA ARG A 63 -2.15 10.65 -8.58
C ARG A 63 -2.94 9.89 -9.63
N ALA A 64 -2.28 9.05 -10.43
CA ALA A 64 -2.95 8.26 -11.47
C ALA A 64 -3.92 7.25 -10.84
N ILE A 65 -3.53 6.58 -9.73
CA ILE A 65 -4.41 5.67 -9.00
C ILE A 65 -5.63 6.40 -8.46
N ALA A 66 -5.46 7.55 -7.81
CA ALA A 66 -6.57 8.33 -7.30
C ALA A 66 -7.59 8.68 -8.40
N LEU A 67 -7.10 9.09 -9.57
CA LEU A 67 -7.94 9.42 -10.72
C LEU A 67 -8.72 8.20 -11.22
N VAL A 68 -8.05 7.06 -11.39
CA VAL A 68 -8.70 5.86 -11.96
C VAL A 68 -9.72 5.22 -11.01
N ILE A 69 -9.62 5.44 -9.71
CA ILE A 69 -10.59 4.96 -8.72
C ILE A 69 -11.58 6.06 -8.27
N SER A 70 -11.62 7.18 -8.95
CA SER A 70 -12.48 8.34 -8.61
C SER A 70 -12.33 8.83 -7.16
N ALA A 71 -11.13 8.69 -6.57
CA ALA A 71 -10.85 9.13 -5.22
C ALA A 71 -10.39 10.60 -5.20
N ASP A 72 -10.81 11.33 -4.17
CA ASP A 72 -10.17 12.60 -3.85
C ASP A 72 -8.71 12.34 -3.49
N PHE A 73 -7.82 13.22 -3.95
CA PHE A 73 -6.38 13.09 -3.76
C PHE A 73 -5.80 14.27 -3.00
N ALA A 74 -5.02 13.95 -1.96
CA ALA A 74 -4.20 14.95 -1.29
C ALA A 74 -2.73 14.46 -1.22
N ARG A 75 -1.80 15.40 -1.20
CA ARG A 75 -0.38 15.15 -0.97
C ARG A 75 0.11 16.00 0.18
N ILE A 76 0.81 15.36 1.10
CA ILE A 76 1.56 16.03 2.18
C ILE A 76 3.04 15.75 1.96
N GLN A 77 3.84 16.79 1.83
CA GLN A 77 5.29 16.69 1.89
C GLN A 77 5.68 16.76 3.36
N PHE A 78 6.27 15.72 3.89
CA PHE A 78 6.74 15.67 5.27
C PHE A 78 8.06 16.40 5.40
N THR A 79 8.09 17.41 6.29
CA THR A 79 9.24 18.28 6.57
C THR A 79 9.48 18.33 8.09
N PRO A 80 10.68 18.69 8.56
CA PRO A 80 10.98 18.74 9.98
C PRO A 80 10.10 19.68 10.82
N ASP A 81 9.54 20.70 10.19
CA ASP A 81 8.66 21.72 10.79
C ASP A 81 7.16 21.41 10.70
N LEU A 82 6.77 20.33 9.99
CA LEU A 82 5.37 19.93 9.84
C LEU A 82 4.74 19.56 11.20
N MET A 83 3.58 20.15 11.49
CA MET A 83 2.85 19.91 12.74
C MET A 83 1.69 18.91 12.53
N PRO A 84 1.25 18.18 13.57
CA PRO A 84 0.06 17.32 13.49
C PRO A 84 -1.19 18.03 12.98
N SER A 85 -1.41 19.30 13.38
CA SER A 85 -2.52 20.13 12.90
C SER A 85 -2.51 20.42 11.41
N ASP A 86 -1.32 20.41 10.77
CA ASP A 86 -1.22 20.59 9.32
C ASP A 86 -1.73 19.37 8.56
N ILE A 87 -1.75 18.19 9.21
CA ILE A 87 -2.25 16.93 8.67
C ILE A 87 -3.75 16.78 8.92
N VAL A 88 -4.16 16.93 10.20
CA VAL A 88 -5.53 16.64 10.63
C VAL A 88 -6.47 17.84 10.52
N GLY A 89 -5.92 19.05 10.54
CA GLY A 89 -6.71 20.29 10.60
C GLY A 89 -6.84 20.84 12.00
N THR A 90 -7.57 21.92 12.14
CA THR A 90 -7.75 22.63 13.42
C THR A 90 -9.05 23.42 13.40
N ASN A 91 -9.60 23.73 14.59
CA ASN A 91 -10.71 24.65 14.72
C ASN A 91 -10.20 26.09 14.64
N VAL A 92 -10.83 26.90 13.78
CA VAL A 92 -10.51 28.30 13.59
C VAL A 92 -11.69 29.13 14.07
N PHE A 93 -11.42 30.13 14.94
CA PHE A 93 -12.45 31.04 15.41
C PHE A 93 -12.83 32.02 14.30
N ASP A 94 -14.10 32.03 13.93
CA ASP A 94 -14.65 32.96 12.95
C ASP A 94 -15.19 34.19 13.67
N LEU A 95 -14.51 35.32 13.51
CA LEU A 95 -14.88 36.58 14.11
C LEU A 95 -16.25 37.13 13.63
N SER A 96 -16.69 36.74 12.44
CA SER A 96 -17.96 37.23 11.86
C SER A 96 -19.17 36.47 12.45
N THR A 97 -19.01 35.19 12.76
CA THR A 97 -20.07 34.35 13.30
C THR A 97 -19.95 34.09 14.80
N GLY A 98 -18.81 34.44 15.42
CA GLY A 98 -18.50 34.16 16.82
C GLY A 98 -18.38 32.68 17.13
N LYS A 99 -18.13 31.81 16.17
CA LYS A 99 -18.09 30.36 16.31
C LYS A 99 -16.73 29.77 15.87
N PHE A 100 -16.40 28.62 16.44
CA PHE A 100 -15.31 27.81 15.92
C PHE A 100 -15.79 26.99 14.74
N ASN A 101 -15.03 27.04 13.63
CA ASN A 101 -15.28 26.28 12.42
C ASN A 101 -14.11 25.34 12.18
N LEU A 102 -14.38 24.05 11.96
CA LEU A 102 -13.36 23.08 11.61
C LEU A 102 -12.78 23.39 10.21
N ARG A 103 -11.50 23.72 10.18
CA ARG A 103 -10.71 23.72 8.95
C ARG A 103 -10.07 22.34 8.78
N LYS A 104 -10.68 21.50 7.94
CA LYS A 104 -10.21 20.15 7.66
C LYS A 104 -8.81 20.17 7.05
N GLY A 105 -7.92 19.30 7.54
CA GLY A 105 -6.60 19.05 6.97
C GLY A 105 -6.64 18.12 5.76
N PRO A 106 -5.51 17.94 5.07
CA PRO A 106 -5.41 17.09 3.87
C PRO A 106 -5.68 15.60 4.12
N ILE A 107 -5.75 15.15 5.36
CA ILE A 107 -6.11 13.77 5.71
C ILE A 107 -7.56 13.42 5.35
N PHE A 108 -8.45 14.40 5.22
CA PHE A 108 -9.83 14.21 4.81
C PHE A 108 -9.92 14.03 3.29
N THR A 109 -9.41 12.91 2.80
CA THR A 109 -9.32 12.55 1.39
C THR A 109 -9.50 11.04 1.22
N GLY A 110 -9.78 10.57 -0.01
CA GLY A 110 -9.85 9.15 -0.32
C GLY A 110 -8.47 8.52 -0.48
N LEU A 111 -7.53 9.20 -1.14
CA LEU A 111 -6.15 8.74 -1.30
C LEU A 111 -5.16 9.82 -0.86
N LEU A 112 -4.38 9.53 0.16
CA LEU A 112 -3.35 10.42 0.69
C LEU A 112 -1.96 9.93 0.29
N LEU A 113 -1.18 10.79 -0.37
CA LEU A 113 0.25 10.60 -0.53
C LEU A 113 0.99 11.31 0.60
N ALA A 114 1.56 10.53 1.53
CA ALA A 114 2.44 11.02 2.59
C ALA A 114 3.89 10.92 2.10
N ASP A 115 4.41 11.99 1.50
CA ASP A 115 5.70 11.98 0.82
C ASP A 115 6.84 12.25 1.81
N GLU A 116 7.85 11.36 1.84
CA GLU A 116 9.01 11.40 2.73
C GLU A 116 8.64 11.39 4.24
N ILE A 117 7.79 10.44 4.65
CA ILE A 117 7.24 10.36 6.01
C ILE A 117 8.33 10.35 7.11
N ASN A 118 9.53 9.86 6.79
CA ASN A 118 10.67 9.80 7.71
C ASN A 118 11.39 11.15 7.93
N ARG A 119 10.98 12.25 7.26
CA ARG A 119 11.58 13.58 7.43
C ARG A 119 10.93 14.42 8.54
N THR A 120 9.91 13.91 9.20
CA THR A 120 9.19 14.65 10.24
C THR A 120 9.34 13.99 11.61
N PRO A 121 9.29 14.75 12.73
CA PRO A 121 9.41 14.19 14.07
C PRO A 121 8.32 13.14 14.39
N PRO A 122 8.62 12.20 15.31
CA PRO A 122 7.72 11.09 15.65
C PRO A 122 6.30 11.50 16.06
N LYS A 123 6.12 12.67 16.68
CA LYS A 123 4.81 13.18 17.10
C LYS A 123 3.90 13.42 15.90
N THR A 124 4.43 13.95 14.83
CA THR A 124 3.66 14.23 13.60
C THR A 124 3.39 12.96 12.81
N GLN A 125 4.40 12.04 12.75
CA GLN A 125 4.19 10.70 12.19
C GLN A 125 3.05 9.95 12.91
N ALA A 126 3.02 10.01 14.25
CA ALA A 126 2.02 9.34 15.07
C ALA A 126 0.59 9.79 14.74
N ALA A 127 0.36 11.07 14.45
CA ALA A 127 -0.97 11.56 14.10
C ALA A 127 -1.52 10.92 12.81
N LEU A 128 -0.68 10.76 11.79
CA LEU A 128 -1.07 10.05 10.56
C LEU A 128 -1.31 8.56 10.83
N LEU A 129 -0.41 7.92 11.57
CA LEU A 129 -0.47 6.49 11.83
C LEU A 129 -1.64 6.09 12.73
N GLU A 130 -2.06 6.97 13.64
CA GLU A 130 -3.29 6.79 14.43
C GLU A 130 -4.52 6.85 13.52
N ALA A 131 -4.61 7.86 12.67
CA ALA A 131 -5.70 8.01 11.71
C ALA A 131 -5.81 6.83 10.73
N MET A 132 -4.67 6.24 10.34
CA MET A 132 -4.65 5.02 9.50
C MET A 132 -5.30 3.84 10.21
N GLN A 133 -5.09 3.69 11.50
CA GLN A 133 -5.61 2.57 12.28
C GLN A 133 -7.07 2.76 12.67
N GLU A 134 -7.41 3.94 13.18
CA GLU A 134 -8.74 4.22 13.76
C GLU A 134 -9.77 4.67 12.71
N ARG A 135 -9.35 4.98 11.47
CA ARG A 135 -10.22 5.52 10.39
C ARG A 135 -10.95 6.80 10.79
N CYS A 136 -10.48 7.48 11.80
CA CYS A 136 -10.99 8.76 12.28
C CYS A 136 -9.84 9.60 12.85
N VAL A 137 -10.10 10.88 13.03
CA VAL A 137 -9.20 11.81 13.72
C VAL A 137 -9.96 12.53 14.83
N THR A 138 -9.29 12.80 15.95
CA THR A 138 -9.86 13.57 17.06
C THR A 138 -9.29 14.98 17.03
N ILE A 139 -10.16 15.99 16.91
CA ILE A 139 -9.80 17.41 16.90
C ILE A 139 -10.59 18.09 18.02
N ASP A 140 -9.89 18.70 18.98
CA ASP A 140 -10.47 19.37 20.15
C ASP A 140 -11.52 18.52 20.90
N GLY A 141 -11.30 17.20 20.97
CA GLY A 141 -12.19 16.25 21.67
C GLY A 141 -13.33 15.70 20.82
N GLU A 142 -13.51 16.16 19.60
CA GLU A 142 -14.51 15.65 18.66
C GLU A 142 -13.88 14.66 17.66
N SER A 143 -14.51 13.49 17.48
CA SER A 143 -14.06 12.48 16.53
C SER A 143 -14.70 12.71 15.15
N HIS A 144 -13.87 12.76 14.13
CA HIS A 144 -14.28 12.98 12.74
C HIS A 144 -13.87 11.76 11.89
N ALA A 145 -14.87 11.08 11.32
CA ALA A 145 -14.62 9.95 10.42
C ALA A 145 -13.92 10.38 9.14
N LEU A 146 -13.00 9.54 8.65
CA LEU A 146 -12.35 9.70 7.36
C LEU A 146 -13.19 9.09 6.24
N ASP A 147 -12.76 9.31 4.98
CA ASP A 147 -13.42 8.73 3.81
C ASP A 147 -13.42 7.19 3.91
N PRO A 148 -14.54 6.49 3.58
CA PRO A 148 -14.61 5.03 3.63
C PRO A 148 -13.52 4.30 2.81
N ILE A 149 -13.00 4.95 1.75
CA ILE A 149 -11.91 4.39 0.95
C ILE A 149 -10.54 4.91 1.37
N PHE A 150 -10.45 5.70 2.48
CA PHE A 150 -9.20 6.31 2.92
C PHE A 150 -8.02 5.34 2.90
N THR A 151 -7.05 5.66 2.07
CA THR A 151 -5.83 4.87 1.89
C THR A 151 -4.62 5.79 1.87
N VAL A 152 -3.57 5.41 2.60
CA VAL A 152 -2.31 6.13 2.63
C VAL A 152 -1.28 5.39 1.78
N LEU A 153 -0.68 6.11 0.85
CA LEU A 153 0.56 5.73 0.19
C LEU A 153 1.67 6.61 0.81
N ALA A 154 2.43 6.05 1.73
CA ALA A 154 3.58 6.75 2.31
C ALA A 154 4.83 6.47 1.48
N THR A 155 5.72 7.45 1.35
CA THR A 155 7.02 7.23 0.70
C THR A 155 8.15 7.36 1.70
N GLN A 156 9.20 6.58 1.47
CA GLN A 156 10.47 6.67 2.20
C GLN A 156 11.62 6.60 1.21
N ASN A 157 12.63 7.43 1.44
CA ASN A 157 13.89 7.36 0.69
C ASN A 157 14.92 6.57 1.53
N PRO A 158 15.41 5.43 1.05
CA PRO A 158 16.36 4.61 1.81
C PRO A 158 17.78 5.20 1.88
N ILE A 159 18.10 6.18 1.03
CA ILE A 159 19.47 6.72 0.90
C ILE A 159 19.69 7.95 1.80
N GLU A 160 18.63 8.64 2.19
CA GLU A 160 18.72 9.83 3.02
C GLU A 160 18.75 9.46 4.51
N TYR A 161 19.93 9.58 5.14
CA TYR A 161 20.12 9.35 6.58
C TYR A 161 20.12 10.64 7.38
N GLU A 162 20.59 11.74 6.78
CA GLU A 162 20.75 13.03 7.47
C GLU A 162 19.40 13.75 7.58
N GLY A 163 19.03 14.16 8.80
CA GLY A 163 17.77 14.84 9.07
C GLY A 163 16.53 13.96 9.00
N THR A 164 16.69 12.63 9.10
CA THR A 164 15.55 11.69 9.09
C THR A 164 15.27 11.10 10.47
N TYR A 165 13.99 10.77 10.68
CA TYR A 165 13.47 10.09 11.86
C TYR A 165 12.91 8.73 11.41
N PRO A 166 13.63 7.63 11.59
CA PRO A 166 13.14 6.32 11.18
C PRO A 166 11.83 5.98 11.89
N LEU A 167 10.93 5.34 11.17
CA LEU A 167 9.69 4.84 11.75
C LEU A 167 10.02 3.66 12.69
N PRO A 168 9.56 3.69 13.96
CA PRO A 168 9.66 2.54 14.85
C PRO A 168 8.91 1.32 14.27
N GLU A 169 9.37 0.11 14.63
CA GLU A 169 8.82 -1.15 14.13
C GLU A 169 7.30 -1.29 14.37
N ALA A 170 6.83 -0.85 15.56
CA ALA A 170 5.41 -0.86 15.89
C ALA A 170 4.57 0.05 14.98
N GLN A 171 5.18 1.07 14.40
CA GLN A 171 4.57 1.97 13.44
C GLN A 171 4.62 1.40 12.02
N LEU A 172 5.73 0.79 11.63
CA LEU A 172 5.87 0.08 10.37
C LEU A 172 4.86 -1.06 10.23
N ASP A 173 4.53 -1.77 11.30
CA ASP A 173 3.57 -2.87 11.31
C ASP A 173 2.14 -2.44 10.92
N ARG A 174 1.82 -1.15 10.94
CA ARG A 174 0.52 -0.60 10.50
C ARG A 174 0.36 -0.57 8.98
N PHE A 175 1.46 -0.52 8.23
CA PHE A 175 1.41 -0.64 6.78
C PHE A 175 1.17 -2.11 6.40
N MET A 176 0.22 -2.33 5.50
CA MET A 176 -0.04 -3.67 4.96
C MET A 176 1.17 -4.18 4.18
N LEU A 177 1.65 -3.36 3.25
CA LEU A 177 2.73 -3.70 2.32
C LEU A 177 3.84 -2.67 2.37
N LYS A 178 5.10 -3.14 2.35
CA LYS A 178 6.26 -2.34 1.97
C LYS A 178 6.64 -2.74 0.55
N ILE A 179 6.42 -1.83 -0.40
CA ILE A 179 6.69 -2.04 -1.82
C ILE A 179 8.02 -1.37 -2.16
N VAL A 180 8.97 -2.15 -2.62
CA VAL A 180 10.23 -1.64 -3.15
C VAL A 180 10.02 -1.30 -4.62
N VAL A 181 10.23 -0.02 -4.96
CA VAL A 181 10.12 0.46 -6.34
C VAL A 181 11.53 0.48 -6.94
N PRO A 182 11.86 -0.45 -7.83
CA PRO A 182 13.19 -0.52 -8.45
C PRO A 182 13.40 0.59 -9.48
N TYR A 183 14.65 0.80 -9.88
CA TYR A 183 14.93 1.53 -11.11
C TYR A 183 14.27 0.83 -12.29
N PRO A 184 13.75 1.59 -13.27
CA PRO A 184 13.21 1.00 -14.48
C PRO A 184 14.32 0.26 -15.27
N ALA A 185 13.92 -0.78 -16.02
CA ALA A 185 14.82 -1.42 -16.99
C ALA A 185 15.14 -0.44 -18.13
N TYR A 186 16.25 -0.68 -18.84
CA TYR A 186 16.71 0.19 -19.92
C TYR A 186 15.63 0.48 -20.97
N GLU A 187 14.91 -0.56 -21.39
CA GLU A 187 13.84 -0.44 -22.39
C GLU A 187 12.69 0.45 -21.89
N THR A 188 12.38 0.36 -20.59
CA THR A 188 11.39 1.19 -19.92
C THR A 188 11.82 2.66 -19.86
N GLU A 189 13.11 2.94 -19.57
CA GLU A 189 13.63 4.30 -19.59
C GLU A 189 13.57 4.91 -21.00
N VAL A 190 13.94 4.15 -22.02
CA VAL A 190 13.83 4.58 -23.42
C VAL A 190 12.39 4.91 -23.78
N GLU A 191 11.43 4.08 -23.35
CA GLU A 191 10.00 4.36 -23.59
C GLU A 191 9.53 5.62 -22.87
N VAL A 192 9.92 5.83 -21.62
CA VAL A 192 9.62 7.06 -20.86
C VAL A 192 10.16 8.29 -21.61
N LEU A 193 11.42 8.27 -21.99
CA LEU A 193 12.04 9.36 -22.75
C LEU A 193 11.30 9.65 -24.08
N SER A 194 10.91 8.61 -24.79
CA SER A 194 10.16 8.71 -26.05
C SER A 194 8.79 9.36 -25.83
N ARG A 195 8.08 9.00 -24.76
CA ARG A 195 6.81 9.62 -24.40
C ARG A 195 6.96 11.10 -24.07
N TYR A 196 7.99 11.47 -23.29
CA TYR A 196 8.27 12.89 -22.99
C TYR A 196 8.65 13.69 -24.25
N ASN A 197 9.46 13.09 -25.13
CA ASN A 197 9.81 13.71 -26.41
C ASN A 197 8.59 13.93 -27.32
N SER A 198 7.57 13.07 -27.21
CA SER A 198 6.29 13.17 -27.93
C SER A 198 5.27 14.12 -27.24
N GLY A 199 5.70 14.85 -26.20
CA GLY A 199 4.86 15.85 -25.54
C GLY A 199 4.11 15.37 -24.29
N PHE A 200 4.35 14.15 -23.79
CA PHE A 200 3.78 13.69 -22.54
C PHE A 200 4.18 14.61 -21.37
N ARG A 201 3.22 14.94 -20.51
CA ARG A 201 3.44 15.72 -19.28
C ARG A 201 2.80 15.01 -18.09
N SER A 202 3.62 14.55 -17.16
CA SER A 202 3.17 13.83 -15.95
C SER A 202 2.24 14.66 -15.03
N VAL A 203 2.20 15.97 -15.22
CA VAL A 203 1.33 16.88 -14.44
C VAL A 203 -0.11 16.89 -14.97
N ARG A 204 -0.34 16.50 -16.25
CA ARG A 204 -1.62 16.58 -16.94
C ARG A 204 -2.09 15.19 -17.37
N LEU A 205 -2.61 14.42 -16.40
CA LEU A 205 -3.08 13.04 -16.63
C LEU A 205 -4.30 12.98 -17.56
N ASP A 206 -5.15 14.00 -17.52
CA ASP A 206 -6.31 14.18 -18.40
C ASP A 206 -5.91 14.33 -19.87
N GLU A 207 -4.87 15.12 -20.17
CA GLU A 207 -4.32 15.25 -21.52
C GLU A 207 -3.72 13.93 -22.05
N ALA A 208 -3.22 13.06 -21.15
CA ALA A 208 -2.75 11.72 -21.50
C ALA A 208 -3.89 10.71 -21.72
N GLY A 209 -5.15 11.14 -21.61
CA GLY A 209 -6.32 10.33 -21.84
C GLY A 209 -6.62 9.30 -20.74
N VAL A 210 -6.06 9.48 -19.53
CA VAL A 210 -6.40 8.66 -18.37
C VAL A 210 -7.80 9.03 -17.89
N ARG A 211 -8.64 8.02 -17.68
CA ARG A 211 -10.02 8.20 -17.22
C ARG A 211 -10.26 7.39 -15.95
N SER A 212 -11.32 7.74 -15.23
CA SER A 212 -11.84 6.90 -14.16
C SER A 212 -12.22 5.53 -14.71
N ALA A 213 -11.74 4.47 -14.05
CA ALA A 213 -12.04 3.08 -14.38
C ALA A 213 -13.12 2.50 -13.47
N ILE A 214 -13.19 2.97 -12.22
CA ILE A 214 -14.18 2.57 -11.23
C ILE A 214 -14.61 3.76 -10.36
N SER A 215 -15.80 3.68 -9.78
CA SER A 215 -16.28 4.63 -8.78
C SER A 215 -15.85 4.24 -7.36
N LYS A 216 -16.02 5.16 -6.39
CA LYS A 216 -15.85 4.87 -4.96
C LYS A 216 -16.78 3.75 -4.48
N ASP A 217 -18.03 3.78 -4.89
CA ASP A 217 -19.03 2.78 -4.50
C ASP A 217 -18.67 1.40 -5.09
N GLU A 218 -18.25 1.35 -6.36
CA GLU A 218 -17.76 0.12 -6.98
C GLU A 218 -16.57 -0.44 -6.22
N LEU A 219 -15.60 0.38 -5.78
CA LEU A 219 -14.47 -0.10 -4.96
C LEU A 219 -14.95 -0.75 -3.65
N LEU A 220 -15.97 -0.19 -2.99
CA LEU A 220 -16.54 -0.77 -1.76
C LEU A 220 -17.24 -2.12 -2.04
N GLU A 221 -17.90 -2.26 -3.16
CA GLU A 221 -18.50 -3.54 -3.59
C GLU A 221 -17.42 -4.59 -3.88
N LEU A 222 -16.35 -4.21 -4.59
CA LEU A 222 -15.22 -5.09 -4.87
C LEU A 222 -14.53 -5.57 -3.59
N ARG A 223 -14.39 -4.72 -2.56
CA ARG A 223 -13.88 -5.10 -1.23
C ARG A 223 -14.74 -6.18 -0.58
N ARG A 224 -16.08 -6.06 -0.67
CA ARG A 224 -17.01 -7.08 -0.17
C ARG A 224 -16.84 -8.41 -0.92
N ALA A 225 -16.73 -8.36 -2.24
CA ALA A 225 -16.50 -9.56 -3.06
C ALA A 225 -15.19 -10.27 -2.67
N VAL A 226 -14.09 -9.52 -2.49
CA VAL A 226 -12.79 -10.05 -2.03
C VAL A 226 -12.92 -10.72 -0.67
N SER A 227 -13.68 -10.16 0.27
CA SER A 227 -13.89 -10.77 1.59
C SER A 227 -14.51 -12.16 1.53
N GLY A 228 -15.34 -12.41 0.51
CA GLY A 228 -16.03 -13.69 0.25
C GLY A 228 -15.15 -14.77 -0.39
N VAL A 229 -13.90 -14.48 -0.79
CA VAL A 229 -12.98 -15.48 -1.37
C VAL A 229 -12.66 -16.57 -0.34
N LEU A 230 -12.78 -17.83 -0.75
CA LEU A 230 -12.56 -18.99 0.11
C LEU A 230 -11.05 -19.18 0.41
N VAL A 231 -10.75 -19.52 1.65
CA VAL A 231 -9.42 -19.95 2.05
C VAL A 231 -9.56 -21.28 2.82
N GLU A 232 -9.01 -22.32 2.27
CA GLU A 232 -9.06 -23.64 2.90
C GLU A 232 -8.12 -23.71 4.10
N GLN A 233 -8.46 -24.59 5.05
CA GLN A 233 -7.70 -24.75 6.28
C GLN A 233 -6.20 -25.02 6.06
N PRO A 234 -5.77 -25.87 5.10
CA PRO A 234 -4.34 -26.09 4.82
C PRO A 234 -3.58 -24.82 4.42
N VAL A 235 -4.24 -23.90 3.70
CA VAL A 235 -3.63 -22.61 3.31
C VAL A 235 -3.53 -21.67 4.51
N ILE A 236 -4.53 -21.67 5.41
CA ILE A 236 -4.49 -20.91 6.67
C ILE A 236 -3.31 -21.40 7.53
N GLU A 237 -3.14 -22.69 7.64
CA GLU A 237 -2.02 -23.30 8.37
C GLU A 237 -0.67 -22.96 7.72
N TYR A 238 -0.60 -22.94 6.40
CA TYR A 238 0.60 -22.57 5.65
C TYR A 238 1.01 -21.12 5.96
N ILE A 239 0.07 -20.17 5.93
CA ILE A 239 0.30 -18.79 6.33
C ILE A 239 0.85 -18.72 7.78
N ALA A 240 0.20 -19.43 8.70
CA ALA A 240 0.61 -19.44 10.10
C ALA A 240 2.02 -20.03 10.28
N LYS A 241 2.36 -21.11 9.57
CA LYS A 241 3.69 -21.72 9.57
C LYS A 241 4.76 -20.76 9.05
N ILE A 242 4.52 -20.08 7.93
CA ILE A 242 5.44 -19.06 7.37
C ILE A 242 5.76 -18.00 8.42
N VAL A 243 4.72 -17.36 8.97
CA VAL A 243 4.92 -16.26 9.93
C VAL A 243 5.58 -16.76 11.22
N ARG A 244 5.19 -17.94 11.73
CA ARG A 244 5.80 -18.54 12.91
C ARG A 244 7.28 -18.87 12.67
N ARG A 245 7.62 -19.41 11.49
CA ARG A 245 9.01 -19.76 11.13
C ARG A 245 9.93 -18.54 11.16
N THR A 246 9.46 -17.34 10.82
CA THR A 246 10.27 -16.12 10.95
C THR A 246 10.71 -15.87 12.38
N ARG A 247 9.91 -16.22 13.40
CA ARG A 247 10.24 -16.01 14.83
C ARG A 247 11.29 -16.98 15.34
N GLU A 248 11.52 -18.09 14.62
CA GLU A 248 12.50 -19.11 14.95
C GLU A 248 13.81 -18.93 14.16
N ASN A 249 13.87 -17.95 13.26
CA ASN A 249 15.03 -17.71 12.40
C ASN A 249 16.17 -17.06 13.19
N ARG A 250 17.35 -17.68 13.15
CA ARG A 250 18.53 -17.27 13.93
C ARG A 250 19.13 -15.94 13.45
N SER A 251 18.89 -15.54 12.22
CA SER A 251 19.36 -14.26 11.65
C SER A 251 18.53 -13.07 12.11
N LEU A 252 17.39 -13.30 12.83
CA LEU A 252 16.49 -12.25 13.27
C LEU A 252 16.62 -11.98 14.77
N ILE A 253 16.49 -10.70 15.14
CA ILE A 253 16.19 -10.26 16.52
C ILE A 253 14.67 -10.36 16.73
N LEU A 254 13.88 -9.96 15.71
CA LEU A 254 12.42 -9.96 15.78
C LEU A 254 11.84 -10.54 14.49
N GLY A 255 10.99 -11.55 14.62
CA GLY A 255 10.17 -12.10 13.55
C GLY A 255 8.82 -11.39 13.43
N ALA A 256 8.05 -11.73 12.42
CA ALA A 256 6.80 -11.08 12.09
C ALA A 256 5.69 -11.29 13.15
N SER A 257 4.86 -10.26 13.34
CA SER A 257 3.72 -10.25 14.27
C SER A 257 2.53 -11.06 13.74
N PRO A 258 1.52 -11.40 14.57
CA PRO A 258 0.28 -12.00 14.09
C PRO A 258 -0.48 -11.14 13.06
N ARG A 259 -0.30 -9.81 13.08
CA ARG A 259 -0.86 -8.91 12.07
C ARG A 259 -0.37 -9.24 10.67
N ALA A 260 0.87 -9.69 10.53
CA ALA A 260 1.41 -10.17 9.25
C ALA A 260 0.63 -11.36 8.69
N SER A 261 0.21 -12.32 9.55
CA SER A 261 -0.64 -13.45 9.11
C SER A 261 -1.99 -12.96 8.58
N ILE A 262 -2.58 -11.97 9.24
CA ILE A 262 -3.86 -11.37 8.80
C ILE A 262 -3.67 -10.70 7.43
N TRP A 263 -2.60 -9.92 7.24
CA TRP A 263 -2.34 -9.25 5.96
C TRP A 263 -2.01 -10.24 4.84
N LEU A 264 -1.28 -11.32 5.12
CA LEU A 264 -1.08 -12.40 4.16
C LEU A 264 -2.41 -13.04 3.75
N LEU A 265 -3.28 -13.34 4.70
CA LEU A 265 -4.59 -13.93 4.44
C LEU A 265 -5.46 -13.01 3.57
N LEU A 266 -5.64 -11.75 3.98
CA LEU A 266 -6.48 -10.79 3.26
C LEU A 266 -5.92 -10.47 1.88
N GLY A 267 -4.61 -10.24 1.78
CA GLY A 267 -3.94 -9.96 0.52
C GLY A 267 -4.04 -11.11 -0.47
N SER A 268 -3.88 -12.37 0.00
CA SER A 268 -4.01 -13.55 -0.85
C SER A 268 -5.43 -13.70 -1.42
N LYS A 269 -6.46 -13.33 -0.66
CA LYS A 269 -7.84 -13.24 -1.18
C LYS A 269 -7.96 -12.23 -2.32
N ALA A 270 -7.35 -11.05 -2.15
CA ALA A 270 -7.37 -10.02 -3.20
C ALA A 270 -6.61 -10.48 -4.45
N VAL A 271 -5.45 -11.13 -4.30
CA VAL A 271 -4.69 -11.71 -5.43
C VAL A 271 -5.52 -12.76 -6.16
N ALA A 272 -6.16 -13.68 -5.44
CA ALA A 272 -7.03 -14.71 -6.04
C ALA A 272 -8.18 -14.08 -6.83
N ALA A 273 -8.91 -13.11 -6.25
CA ALA A 273 -10.02 -12.42 -6.90
C ALA A 273 -9.57 -11.63 -8.14
N MET A 274 -8.44 -10.90 -8.07
CA MET A 274 -7.86 -10.16 -9.21
C MET A 274 -7.47 -11.08 -10.37
N ASN A 275 -7.22 -12.37 -10.07
CA ASN A 275 -6.96 -13.43 -11.06
C ASN A 275 -8.22 -14.23 -11.43
N GLY A 276 -9.42 -13.83 -10.98
CA GLY A 276 -10.69 -14.46 -11.29
C GLY A 276 -10.90 -15.80 -10.58
N ARG A 277 -10.23 -16.04 -9.44
CA ARG A 277 -10.38 -17.27 -8.64
C ARG A 277 -11.20 -17.00 -7.38
N GLU A 278 -12.08 -17.94 -7.05
CA GLU A 278 -12.95 -17.90 -5.87
C GLU A 278 -12.27 -18.46 -4.61
N PHE A 279 -11.06 -18.96 -4.76
CA PHE A 279 -10.28 -19.56 -3.68
C PHE A 279 -8.80 -19.19 -3.79
N VAL A 280 -8.15 -19.16 -2.63
CA VAL A 280 -6.72 -18.86 -2.49
C VAL A 280 -5.89 -20.12 -2.72
N ILE A 281 -4.77 -19.97 -3.44
CA ILE A 281 -3.75 -21.00 -3.59
C ILE A 281 -2.45 -20.59 -2.89
N PRO A 282 -1.56 -21.54 -2.55
CA PRO A 282 -0.29 -21.22 -1.87
C PRO A 282 0.59 -20.19 -2.61
N ASP A 283 0.51 -20.12 -3.94
CA ASP A 283 1.29 -19.16 -4.72
C ASP A 283 0.84 -17.71 -4.53
N ASP A 284 -0.45 -17.47 -4.19
CA ASP A 284 -0.93 -16.14 -3.81
C ASP A 284 -0.27 -15.66 -2.52
N VAL A 285 -0.07 -16.57 -1.57
CA VAL A 285 0.62 -16.29 -0.31
C VAL A 285 2.09 -15.99 -0.55
N LYS A 286 2.77 -16.79 -1.39
CA LYS A 286 4.19 -16.61 -1.73
C LYS A 286 4.43 -15.25 -2.41
N LEU A 287 3.54 -14.85 -3.33
CA LEU A 287 3.63 -13.56 -4.04
C LEU A 287 3.67 -12.38 -3.08
N LEU A 288 2.91 -12.45 -1.99
CA LEU A 288 2.79 -11.37 -1.02
C LEU A 288 3.73 -11.51 0.17
N ALA A 289 4.43 -12.62 0.32
CA ALA A 289 5.25 -12.87 1.51
C ALA A 289 6.32 -11.78 1.71
N ALA A 290 7.11 -11.44 0.69
CA ALA A 290 8.13 -10.41 0.81
C ALA A 290 7.52 -9.00 1.05
N PRO A 291 6.55 -8.49 0.28
CA PRO A 291 5.93 -7.19 0.54
C PRO A 291 5.29 -7.06 1.92
N VAL A 292 4.71 -8.13 2.47
CA VAL A 292 4.08 -8.13 3.79
C VAL A 292 5.10 -8.26 4.91
N LEU A 293 6.15 -9.07 4.75
CA LEU A 293 7.03 -9.46 5.85
C LEU A 293 8.28 -8.58 5.97
N ARG A 294 8.84 -8.05 4.86
CA ARG A 294 10.17 -7.41 4.85
C ARG A 294 10.34 -6.27 5.85
N HIS A 295 9.30 -5.50 6.14
CA HIS A 295 9.35 -4.37 7.08
C HIS A 295 8.97 -4.76 8.52
N ARG A 296 8.76 -6.05 8.76
CA ARG A 296 8.41 -6.65 10.05
C ARG A 296 9.51 -7.53 10.62
N LEU A 297 10.58 -7.72 9.84
CA LEU A 297 11.72 -8.55 10.21
C LEU A 297 12.89 -7.64 10.60
N ILE A 298 13.43 -7.82 11.79
CA ILE A 298 14.60 -7.10 12.27
C ILE A 298 15.77 -8.07 12.27
N LEU A 299 16.76 -7.80 11.43
CA LEU A 299 17.96 -8.60 11.32
C LEU A 299 18.86 -8.40 12.54
N ARG A 300 19.69 -9.39 12.84
CA ARG A 300 20.81 -9.24 13.74
C ARG A 300 21.93 -8.48 13.04
N PRO A 301 22.71 -7.63 13.76
CA PRO A 301 23.83 -6.91 13.17
C PRO A 301 24.81 -7.81 12.42
N GLU A 302 25.07 -9.01 12.96
CA GLU A 302 25.96 -9.99 12.33
C GLU A 302 25.43 -10.45 10.98
N ALA A 303 24.14 -10.69 10.88
CA ALA A 303 23.49 -11.09 9.64
C ALA A 303 23.50 -9.96 8.58
N GLU A 304 23.33 -8.71 9.00
CA GLU A 304 23.44 -7.55 8.11
C GLU A 304 24.87 -7.39 7.56
N ILE A 305 25.89 -7.60 8.40
CA ILE A 305 27.30 -7.56 7.99
C ILE A 305 27.60 -8.68 6.98
N GLU A 306 26.97 -9.85 7.13
CA GLU A 306 27.07 -10.97 6.18
C GLU A 306 26.29 -10.72 4.86
N GLY A 307 25.61 -9.57 4.74
CA GLY A 307 24.82 -9.20 3.56
C GLY A 307 23.48 -9.92 3.43
N ILE A 308 22.97 -10.48 4.54
CA ILE A 308 21.63 -11.03 4.58
C ILE A 308 20.63 -9.86 4.54
N THR A 309 19.56 -10.01 3.75
CA THR A 309 18.47 -9.04 3.66
C THR A 309 17.18 -9.65 4.18
N PRO A 310 16.19 -8.83 4.61
CA PRO A 310 14.88 -9.35 4.99
C PRO A 310 14.23 -10.21 3.89
N ASP A 311 14.39 -9.84 2.62
CA ASP A 311 13.84 -10.60 1.49
C ASP A 311 14.47 -11.98 1.38
N ARG A 312 15.79 -12.10 1.57
CA ARG A 312 16.46 -13.41 1.60
C ARG A 312 15.98 -14.30 2.76
N VAL A 313 15.69 -13.68 3.92
CA VAL A 313 15.10 -14.42 5.05
C VAL A 313 13.70 -14.92 4.68
N VAL A 314 12.89 -14.11 4.00
CA VAL A 314 11.57 -14.54 3.52
C VAL A 314 11.68 -15.67 2.51
N GLU A 315 12.58 -15.57 1.53
CA GLU A 315 12.83 -16.61 0.53
C GLU A 315 13.25 -17.93 1.17
N SER A 316 14.20 -17.91 2.12
CA SER A 316 14.62 -19.12 2.84
C SER A 316 13.47 -19.70 3.67
N THR A 317 12.68 -18.85 4.33
CA THR A 317 11.50 -19.26 5.10
C THR A 317 10.47 -19.97 4.21
N LEU A 318 10.18 -19.44 3.03
CA LEU A 318 9.27 -20.06 2.06
C LEU A 318 9.79 -21.40 1.53
N ALA A 319 11.12 -21.55 1.37
CA ALA A 319 11.73 -22.81 0.93
C ALA A 319 11.68 -23.91 2.03
N GLU A 320 11.70 -23.53 3.30
CA GLU A 320 11.67 -24.46 4.43
C GLU A 320 10.26 -24.92 4.82
N VAL A 321 9.24 -24.11 4.54
CA VAL A 321 7.84 -24.42 4.90
C VAL A 321 7.19 -25.25 3.81
N GLU A 322 6.76 -26.47 4.17
CA GLU A 322 6.08 -27.38 3.24
C GLU A 322 4.79 -26.75 2.68
N VAL A 323 4.70 -26.73 1.35
CA VAL A 323 3.51 -26.24 0.64
C VAL A 323 2.39 -27.28 0.79
N PRO A 324 1.17 -26.88 1.17
CA PRO A 324 0.06 -27.83 1.27
C PRO A 324 -0.22 -28.46 -0.09
N ARG A 325 -0.37 -29.78 -0.09
CA ARG A 325 -0.81 -30.53 -1.28
C ARG A 325 -2.30 -30.32 -1.46
N GLN A 326 -2.72 -30.08 -2.69
CA GLN A 326 -4.14 -30.03 -3.07
C GLN A 326 -4.77 -31.43 -2.96
#